data_145ad1b0c75819b2171676173b07dd6f
#
_entry.id   145ad1b0c75819b2171676173b07dd6f
#
_cell.length_a   1.000
_cell.length_b   1.000
_cell.length_c   1.000
_cell.angle_alpha   90.00
_cell.angle_beta   90.00
_cell.angle_gamma   90.00
#
_symmetry.space_group_name_H-M   'P 1'
#
loop_
_entity.id
_entity.type
_entity.pdbx_description
1 polymer ?
#
loop_
_entity_poly.entity_id
_entity_poly.type
_entity_poly.pdbx_seq_one_letter_code
_entity_poly.pdbx_strand_id
1 'polypeptide(L)'
;APSICKNDPNVSLVTVGKRSYYVYRYQGKMNGHKDAVVLLSYPEKSFREAKALRVFISTHTELTAQEILNIYAKRWNIEVFFRNCKQKLAFNKCQLRKKQGITRMWLILSLIHFLCCTVSGCVGSFDEGYNYFRNCVLQEIFAQNALSA
;
A
#
# COMPACT_ATOMS: atom_id res chain seq x y z
N ALA A 1 0.71 -17.42 -23.98
CA ALA A 1 1.07 -16.07 -23.57
C ALA A 1 1.82 -15.39 -24.72
N PRO A 2 1.52 -14.13 -25.08
CA PRO A 2 2.25 -13.45 -26.13
C PRO A 2 3.73 -13.40 -25.75
N SER A 3 4.62 -13.71 -26.69
CA SER A 3 6.07 -13.65 -26.48
C SER A 3 6.51 -12.18 -26.50
N ILE A 4 6.49 -11.55 -25.34
CA ILE A 4 6.93 -10.15 -25.18
C ILE A 4 8.44 -10.09 -25.39
N CYS A 5 8.90 -9.31 -26.39
CA CYS A 5 10.30 -9.05 -26.65
C CYS A 5 10.69 -7.68 -26.10
N LYS A 6 11.93 -7.52 -25.63
CA LYS A 6 12.43 -6.22 -25.13
C LYS A 6 12.43 -5.12 -26.21
N ASN A 7 12.56 -5.54 -27.47
CA ASN A 7 12.62 -4.64 -28.63
C ASN A 7 11.23 -4.37 -29.27
N ASP A 8 10.14 -4.82 -28.64
CA ASP A 8 8.80 -4.51 -29.10
C ASP A 8 8.51 -3.01 -28.86
N PRO A 9 7.99 -2.27 -29.87
CA PRO A 9 7.69 -0.84 -29.72
C PRO A 9 6.67 -0.53 -28.62
N ASN A 10 5.87 -1.51 -28.22
CA ASN A 10 4.92 -1.40 -27.12
C ASN A 10 5.51 -1.72 -25.73
N VAL A 11 6.81 -2.07 -25.67
CA VAL A 11 7.50 -2.32 -24.41
C VAL A 11 8.32 -1.10 -24.02
N SER A 12 8.07 -0.61 -22.81
CA SER A 12 8.81 0.49 -22.20
C SER A 12 9.50 0.05 -20.92
N LEU A 13 10.65 0.64 -20.62
CA LEU A 13 11.29 0.49 -19.32
C LEU A 13 10.73 1.56 -18.38
N VAL A 14 10.12 1.13 -17.31
CA VAL A 14 9.43 1.99 -16.33
C VAL A 14 10.09 1.81 -14.98
N THR A 15 10.41 2.90 -14.28
CA THR A 15 11.03 2.85 -12.95
C THR A 15 10.05 3.27 -11.87
N VAL A 16 9.83 2.41 -10.89
CA VAL A 16 8.97 2.67 -9.73
C VAL A 16 9.80 2.56 -8.46
N GLY A 17 10.03 3.69 -7.80
CA GLY A 17 10.93 3.78 -6.66
C GLY A 17 12.37 3.41 -7.07
N LYS A 18 12.91 2.33 -6.46
CA LYS A 18 14.27 1.84 -6.72
C LYS A 18 14.32 0.64 -7.69
N ARG A 19 13.23 0.32 -8.37
CA ARG A 19 13.12 -0.89 -9.21
C ARG A 19 12.67 -0.53 -10.62
N SER A 20 13.28 -1.18 -11.63
CA SER A 20 12.92 -1.03 -13.03
C SER A 20 12.13 -2.24 -13.52
N TYR A 21 11.19 -1.99 -14.41
CA TYR A 21 10.26 -2.97 -14.96
C TYR A 21 10.15 -2.81 -16.48
N TYR A 22 10.18 -3.91 -17.22
CA TYR A 22 9.75 -3.94 -18.61
C TYR A 22 8.23 -4.06 -18.63
N VAL A 23 7.57 -3.11 -19.26
CA VAL A 23 6.11 -3.01 -19.29
C VAL A 23 5.63 -3.00 -20.74
N TYR A 24 4.83 -3.99 -21.11
CA TYR A 24 4.09 -4.01 -22.35
C TYR A 24 2.72 -3.38 -22.12
N ARG A 25 2.36 -2.36 -22.93
CA ARG A 25 1.08 -1.66 -22.84
C ARG A 25 0.17 -2.11 -23.99
N TYR A 26 -0.98 -2.62 -23.66
CA TYR A 26 -2.06 -2.94 -24.58
C TYR A 26 -3.28 -2.09 -24.24
N GLN A 27 -3.94 -1.55 -25.27
CA GLN A 27 -5.21 -0.84 -25.13
C GLN A 27 -6.26 -1.51 -26.00
N GLY A 28 -7.44 -1.78 -25.46
CA GLY A 28 -8.51 -2.44 -26.21
C GLY A 28 -9.74 -2.71 -25.36
N LYS A 29 -10.73 -3.35 -25.99
CA LYS A 29 -11.99 -3.71 -25.35
C LYS A 29 -11.77 -4.84 -24.35
N MET A 30 -12.36 -4.70 -23.17
CA MET A 30 -12.46 -5.75 -22.15
C MET A 30 -13.92 -5.98 -21.78
N ASN A 31 -14.22 -7.17 -21.24
CA ASN A 31 -15.58 -7.50 -20.78
C ASN A 31 -16.11 -6.44 -19.81
N GLY A 32 -17.21 -5.80 -20.18
CA GLY A 32 -17.85 -4.74 -19.39
C GLY A 32 -17.28 -3.30 -19.59
N HIS A 33 -16.16 -3.13 -20.30
CA HIS A 33 -15.57 -1.83 -20.59
C HIS A 33 -15.30 -1.66 -22.07
N LYS A 34 -15.73 -0.52 -22.63
CA LYS A 34 -15.54 -0.21 -24.07
C LYS A 34 -14.06 -0.04 -24.43
N ASP A 35 -13.27 0.46 -23.48
CA ASP A 35 -11.83 0.69 -23.64
C ASP A 35 -11.13 0.54 -22.30
N ALA A 36 -10.00 -0.16 -22.29
CA ALA A 36 -9.17 -0.35 -21.11
C ALA A 36 -7.69 -0.52 -21.49
N VAL A 37 -6.82 -0.13 -20.59
CA VAL A 37 -5.37 -0.36 -20.71
C VAL A 37 -4.97 -1.55 -19.86
N VAL A 38 -4.27 -2.49 -20.47
CA VAL A 38 -3.66 -3.64 -19.80
C VAL A 38 -2.14 -3.47 -19.84
N LEU A 39 -1.51 -3.52 -18.69
CA LEU A 39 -0.05 -3.53 -18.57
C LEU A 39 0.42 -4.92 -18.17
N LEU A 40 1.32 -5.50 -18.95
CA LEU A 40 2.05 -6.72 -18.60
C LEU A 40 3.44 -6.30 -18.14
N SER A 41 3.72 -6.46 -16.86
CA SER A 41 4.94 -5.96 -16.22
C SER A 41 5.82 -7.09 -15.74
N TYR A 42 7.10 -7.03 -16.06
CA TYR A 42 8.15 -7.90 -15.55
C TYR A 42 9.23 -7.07 -14.85
N PRO A 43 9.70 -7.47 -13.66
CA PRO A 43 10.91 -6.90 -13.10
C PRO A 43 12.08 -7.09 -14.09
N GLU A 44 12.95 -6.10 -14.20
CA GLU A 44 14.09 -6.14 -15.13
C GLU A 44 14.97 -7.38 -14.93
N LYS A 45 15.19 -7.77 -13.66
CA LYS A 45 16.01 -8.93 -13.28
C LYS A 45 15.38 -10.29 -13.60
N SER A 46 14.05 -10.35 -13.68
CA SER A 46 13.25 -11.57 -13.88
C SER A 46 12.39 -11.47 -15.14
N PHE A 47 12.94 -10.87 -16.17
CA PHE A 47 12.25 -10.71 -17.45
C PHE A 47 11.96 -12.08 -18.09
N ARG A 48 10.71 -12.31 -18.50
CA ARG A 48 10.15 -13.58 -19.04
C ARG A 48 9.99 -14.74 -18.05
N GLU A 49 10.28 -14.58 -16.78
CA GLU A 49 9.91 -15.59 -15.81
C GLU A 49 8.39 -15.59 -15.59
N ALA A 50 7.73 -16.72 -15.83
CA ALA A 50 6.27 -16.81 -15.76
C ALA A 50 5.69 -16.38 -14.38
N LYS A 51 6.42 -16.68 -13.29
CA LYS A 51 6.04 -16.30 -11.93
C LYS A 51 6.23 -14.82 -11.61
N ALA A 52 7.06 -14.13 -12.40
CA ALA A 52 7.38 -12.71 -12.20
C ALA A 52 6.41 -11.77 -12.93
N LEU A 53 5.60 -12.29 -13.87
CA LEU A 53 4.60 -11.50 -14.58
C LEU A 53 3.57 -10.91 -13.61
N ARG A 54 3.34 -9.61 -13.74
CA ARG A 54 2.24 -8.90 -13.08
C ARG A 54 1.39 -8.22 -14.14
N VAL A 55 0.08 -8.35 -14.00
CA VAL A 55 -0.89 -7.75 -14.91
C VAL A 55 -1.63 -6.66 -14.16
N PHE A 56 -1.68 -5.47 -14.74
CA PHE A 56 -2.43 -4.33 -14.22
C PHE A 56 -3.46 -3.90 -15.27
N ILE A 57 -4.63 -3.49 -14.81
CA ILE A 57 -5.72 -3.03 -15.65
C ILE A 57 -6.12 -1.64 -15.20
N SER A 58 -6.25 -0.72 -16.13
CA SER A 58 -6.75 0.63 -15.91
C SER A 58 -7.91 0.94 -16.86
N THR A 59 -8.98 1.53 -16.34
CA THR A 59 -10.06 2.09 -17.15
C THR A 59 -9.77 3.52 -17.60
N HIS A 60 -8.72 4.15 -17.06
CA HIS A 60 -8.23 5.45 -17.50
C HIS A 60 -7.22 5.22 -18.63
N THR A 61 -7.66 5.43 -19.86
CA THR A 61 -6.86 5.18 -21.08
C THR A 61 -5.79 6.22 -21.34
N GLU A 62 -5.97 7.43 -20.80
CA GLU A 62 -5.06 8.56 -20.93
C GLU A 62 -3.76 8.41 -20.11
N LEU A 63 -3.78 7.54 -19.10
CA LEU A 63 -2.63 7.36 -18.22
C LEU A 63 -1.50 6.60 -18.92
N THR A 64 -0.29 7.07 -18.72
CA THR A 64 0.94 6.37 -19.13
C THR A 64 1.17 5.13 -18.28
N ALA A 65 1.99 4.20 -18.76
CA ALA A 65 2.41 3.01 -18.00
C ALA A 65 3.09 3.39 -16.66
N GLN A 66 3.88 4.47 -16.67
CA GLN A 66 4.55 4.99 -15.46
C GLN A 66 3.55 5.46 -14.42
N GLU A 67 2.54 6.24 -14.82
CA GLU A 67 1.51 6.75 -13.90
C GLU A 67 0.66 5.64 -13.32
N ILE A 68 0.23 4.67 -14.14
CA ILE A 68 -0.55 3.51 -13.67
C ILE A 68 0.24 2.72 -12.62
N LEU A 69 1.52 2.44 -12.86
CA LEU A 69 2.35 1.72 -11.91
C LEU A 69 2.63 2.52 -10.64
N ASN A 70 2.82 3.84 -10.74
CA ASN A 70 2.99 4.72 -9.58
C ASN A 70 1.72 4.77 -8.71
N ILE A 71 0.54 4.84 -9.33
CA ILE A 71 -0.74 4.77 -8.61
C ILE A 71 -0.88 3.43 -7.90
N TYR A 72 -0.59 2.33 -8.60
CA TYR A 72 -0.68 1.00 -8.02
C TYR A 72 0.31 0.78 -6.88
N ALA A 73 1.52 1.34 -6.98
CA ALA A 73 2.52 1.23 -5.91
C ALA A 73 2.03 1.81 -4.57
N LYS A 74 1.19 2.86 -4.61
CA LYS A 74 0.57 3.44 -3.42
C LYS A 74 -0.40 2.48 -2.71
N ARG A 75 -0.94 1.46 -3.41
CA ARG A 75 -1.81 0.44 -2.82
C ARG A 75 -1.12 -0.35 -1.71
N TRP A 76 0.20 -0.52 -1.79
CA TRP A 76 0.97 -1.19 -0.74
C TRP A 76 0.82 -0.53 0.64
N ASN A 77 0.62 0.77 0.68
CA ASN A 77 0.40 1.50 1.92
C ASN A 77 -0.86 1.03 2.65
N ILE A 78 -1.88 0.59 1.92
CA ILE A 78 -3.11 0.02 2.50
C ILE A 78 -2.80 -1.31 3.21
N GLU A 79 -1.98 -2.16 2.60
CA GLU A 79 -1.59 -3.44 3.21
C GLU A 79 -0.73 -3.22 4.45
N VAL A 80 0.18 -2.24 4.42
CA VAL A 80 0.98 -1.82 5.58
C VAL A 80 0.08 -1.31 6.71
N PHE A 81 -0.89 -0.45 6.39
CA PHE A 81 -1.88 0.04 7.35
C PHE A 81 -2.63 -1.11 8.04
N PHE A 82 -3.21 -2.04 7.26
CA PHE A 82 -3.92 -3.19 7.83
C PHE A 82 -3.00 -4.07 8.68
N ARG A 83 -1.76 -4.28 8.27
CA ARG A 83 -0.77 -5.03 9.04
C ARG A 83 -0.51 -4.36 10.38
N ASN A 84 -0.27 -3.04 10.41
CA ASN A 84 -0.04 -2.27 11.62
C ASN A 84 -1.25 -2.31 12.55
N CYS A 85 -2.47 -2.14 12.01
CA CYS A 85 -3.69 -2.27 12.78
C CYS A 85 -3.85 -3.64 13.43
N LYS A 86 -3.54 -4.72 12.71
CA LYS A 86 -3.65 -6.09 13.24
C LYS A 86 -2.57 -6.41 14.26
N GLN A 87 -1.33 -6.05 14.00
CA GLN A 87 -0.20 -6.48 14.80
C GLN A 87 0.05 -5.58 16.02
N LYS A 88 -0.16 -4.27 15.90
CA LYS A 88 0.20 -3.28 16.93
C LYS A 88 -1.00 -2.61 17.60
N LEU A 89 -2.11 -2.43 16.88
CA LEU A 89 -3.30 -1.76 17.40
C LEU A 89 -4.42 -2.74 17.78
N ALA A 90 -4.10 -4.03 17.94
CA ALA A 90 -5.00 -5.07 18.43
C ALA A 90 -6.33 -5.23 17.64
N PHE A 91 -6.36 -4.82 16.37
CA PHE A 91 -7.55 -4.96 15.53
C PHE A 91 -8.05 -6.42 15.41
N ASN A 92 -7.14 -7.40 15.40
CA ASN A 92 -7.46 -8.81 15.38
C ASN A 92 -8.12 -9.34 16.67
N LYS A 93 -8.06 -8.57 17.76
CA LYS A 93 -8.73 -8.88 19.04
C LYS A 93 -10.09 -8.23 19.18
N CYS A 94 -10.56 -7.52 18.14
CA CYS A 94 -11.84 -6.84 18.13
C CYS A 94 -12.99 -7.84 18.17
N GLN A 95 -13.85 -7.73 19.21
CA GLN A 95 -15.05 -8.55 19.38
C GLN A 95 -16.33 -7.81 19.03
N LEU A 96 -16.25 -6.63 18.44
CA LEU A 96 -17.40 -5.82 18.07
C LEU A 96 -18.18 -6.47 16.92
N ARG A 97 -19.49 -6.65 17.10
CA ARG A 97 -20.39 -7.25 16.10
C ARG A 97 -21.28 -6.22 15.41
N LYS A 98 -21.57 -5.09 16.07
CA LYS A 98 -22.45 -4.05 15.53
C LYS A 98 -21.69 -3.21 14.49
N LYS A 99 -22.31 -2.96 13.33
CA LYS A 99 -21.74 -2.15 12.22
C LYS A 99 -21.22 -0.79 12.73
N GLN A 100 -22.00 -0.07 13.55
CA GLN A 100 -21.58 1.22 14.08
C GLN A 100 -20.31 1.14 14.94
N GLY A 101 -20.20 0.10 15.79
CA GLY A 101 -19.01 -0.13 16.61
C GLY A 101 -17.76 -0.39 15.73
N ILE A 102 -17.90 -1.24 14.70
CA ILE A 102 -16.83 -1.53 13.76
C ILE A 102 -16.39 -0.26 13.01
N THR A 103 -17.34 0.56 12.53
CA THR A 103 -17.04 1.82 11.84
C THR A 103 -16.30 2.79 12.75
N ARG A 104 -16.75 2.97 14.00
CA ARG A 104 -16.06 3.82 14.97
C ARG A 104 -14.65 3.34 15.29
N MET A 105 -14.47 2.03 15.44
CA MET A 105 -13.16 1.43 15.65
C MET A 105 -12.22 1.71 14.47
N TRP A 106 -12.70 1.59 13.23
CA TRP A 106 -11.90 1.92 12.04
C TRP A 106 -11.47 3.38 12.01
N LEU A 107 -12.35 4.31 12.38
CA LEU A 107 -12.02 5.73 12.48
C LEU A 107 -10.92 5.98 13.52
N ILE A 108 -11.04 5.36 14.70
CA ILE A 108 -10.04 5.48 15.77
C ILE A 108 -8.69 4.90 15.32
N LEU A 109 -8.68 3.70 14.73
CA LEU A 109 -7.45 3.07 14.23
C LEU A 109 -6.78 3.91 13.14
N SER A 110 -7.57 4.50 12.24
CA SER A 110 -7.07 5.39 11.19
C SER A 110 -6.45 6.66 11.78
N LEU A 111 -7.08 7.25 12.79
CA LEU A 111 -6.57 8.42 13.50
C LEU A 111 -5.25 8.10 14.23
N ILE A 112 -5.21 6.99 14.98
CA ILE A 112 -4.00 6.56 15.69
C ILE A 112 -2.86 6.31 14.68
N HIS A 113 -3.15 5.62 13.58
CA HIS A 113 -2.16 5.37 12.53
C HIS A 113 -1.62 6.68 11.93
N PHE A 114 -2.52 7.62 11.65
CA PHE A 114 -2.15 8.95 11.14
C PHE A 114 -1.24 9.69 12.14
N LEU A 115 -1.63 9.72 13.42
CA LEU A 115 -0.84 10.36 14.48
C LEU A 115 0.55 9.72 14.60
N CYS A 116 0.64 8.39 14.58
CA CYS A 116 1.93 7.69 14.61
C CYS A 116 2.82 8.04 13.42
N CYS A 117 2.24 8.29 12.24
CA CYS A 117 3.00 8.67 11.05
C CYS A 117 3.42 10.16 11.04
N THR A 118 2.78 11.02 11.84
CA THR A 118 2.99 12.48 11.78
C THR A 118 3.78 13.06 12.94
N VAL A 119 3.69 12.47 14.14
CA VAL A 119 4.26 13.03 15.38
C VAL A 119 5.78 13.01 15.43
N SER A 120 6.43 12.10 14.70
CA SER A 120 7.89 12.00 14.74
C SER A 120 8.65 13.16 14.07
N GLY A 121 7.94 14.22 13.59
CA GLY A 121 8.55 15.40 12.95
C GLY A 121 9.34 15.09 11.68
N CYS A 122 9.58 13.83 11.44
CA CYS A 122 10.04 13.23 10.21
C CYS A 122 8.82 12.54 9.60
N VAL A 123 8.60 12.60 8.33
CA VAL A 123 7.71 11.69 7.59
C VAL A 123 8.27 10.28 7.81
N GLY A 124 8.14 9.82 9.05
CA GLY A 124 8.82 8.69 9.65
C GLY A 124 7.99 7.43 9.53
N SER A 125 8.59 6.34 9.94
CA SER A 125 7.91 5.07 9.96
C SER A 125 6.83 5.09 11.06
N PHE A 126 5.68 4.45 10.81
CA PHE A 126 4.65 4.21 11.82
C PHE A 126 5.24 3.67 13.14
N ASP A 127 6.30 2.87 13.07
CA ASP A 127 6.94 2.22 14.21
C ASP A 127 7.59 3.20 15.18
N GLU A 128 8.20 4.26 14.67
CA GLU A 128 8.81 5.31 15.50
C GLU A 128 7.75 6.08 16.27
N GLY A 129 6.69 6.53 15.59
CA GLY A 129 5.58 7.21 16.25
C GLY A 129 4.83 6.33 17.24
N TYR A 130 4.62 5.05 16.91
CA TYR A 130 4.00 4.10 17.83
C TYR A 130 4.82 3.93 19.11
N ASN A 131 6.14 3.79 19.01
CA ASN A 131 7.02 3.67 20.16
C ASN A 131 7.05 4.97 20.99
N TYR A 132 7.05 6.12 20.32
CA TYR A 132 6.96 7.41 20.99
C TYR A 132 5.69 7.50 21.86
N PHE A 133 4.50 7.28 21.29
CA PHE A 133 3.25 7.32 22.05
C PHE A 133 3.19 6.29 23.17
N ARG A 134 3.64 5.07 22.88
CA ARG A 134 3.71 4.02 23.90
C ARG A 134 4.54 4.45 25.10
N ASN A 135 5.71 5.07 24.88
CA ASN A 135 6.57 5.52 25.95
C ASN A 135 5.93 6.68 26.74
N CYS A 136 5.28 7.63 26.08
CA CYS A 136 4.56 8.72 26.74
C CYS A 136 3.46 8.16 27.66
N VAL A 137 2.62 7.24 27.16
CA VAL A 137 1.55 6.63 27.95
C VAL A 137 2.09 5.85 29.15
N LEU A 138 3.17 5.09 28.96
CA LEU A 138 3.78 4.34 30.05
C LEU A 138 4.35 5.28 31.12
N GLN A 139 5.00 6.38 30.74
CA GLN A 139 5.51 7.38 31.68
C GLN A 139 4.39 8.00 32.50
N GLU A 140 3.26 8.36 31.88
CA GLU A 140 2.10 8.90 32.60
C GLU A 140 1.51 7.89 33.60
N ILE A 141 1.36 6.62 33.19
CA ILE A 141 0.86 5.55 34.08
C ILE A 141 1.78 5.36 35.28
N PHE A 142 3.10 5.34 35.06
CA PHE A 142 4.06 5.21 36.17
C PHE A 142 4.05 6.42 37.10
N ALA A 143 3.94 7.63 36.57
CA ALA A 143 3.84 8.84 37.35
C ALA A 143 2.57 8.87 38.23
N GLN A 144 1.42 8.48 37.69
CA GLN A 144 0.16 8.39 38.43
C GLN A 144 0.22 7.34 39.55
N ASN A 145 0.81 6.17 39.28
CA ASN A 145 0.96 5.13 40.30
C ASN A 145 1.92 5.52 41.42
N ALA A 146 2.95 6.32 41.12
CA ALA A 146 3.86 6.83 42.14
C ALA A 146 3.25 7.92 43.04
N LEU A 147 2.23 8.64 42.54
CA LEU A 147 1.49 9.64 43.30
C LEU A 147 0.36 9.06 44.19
N SER A 148 -0.03 7.81 43.91
CA SER A 148 -1.09 7.10 44.61
C SER A 148 -0.60 6.08 45.66
N ALA A 149 0.71 5.93 45.81
CA ALA A 149 1.39 5.08 46.80
C ALA A 149 1.97 5.92 47.95
#